data_1af038ef9d7f6d05c1b6ff7320ad9541
#
_entry.id   1af038ef9d7f6d05c1b6ff7320ad9541
#
_cell.length_a   1.000
_cell.length_b   1.000
_cell.length_c   1.000
_cell.angle_alpha   90.00
_cell.angle_beta   90.00
_cell.angle_gamma   90.00
#
_symmetry.space_group_name_H-M   'P 1'
#
loop_
_entity.id
_entity.type
_entity.pdbx_description
1 polymer ?
#
loop_
_entity_poly.entity_id
_entity_poly.type
_entity_poly.pdbx_seq_one_letter_code
_entity_poly.pdbx_strand_id
1 'polypeptide(L)'
;MTDKFKQILDALPGLRLAVVGDIMVDRFLWGHCDRISPEAPVPVVRLHRGTAKLGGAANVAANLHALGVQATLIGLCGEDGVAADLRRLLGDLGLDTAGLVTVGDRPTTVKTRIIAQNQQVVRADMEDDRPLTVGIAADVRERFDALG
;
A
#
# COMPACT_ATOMS: atom_id res chain seq x y z
N MET A 1 -17.25 -25.07 -11.33
CA MET A 1 -17.39 -23.61 -11.32
C MET A 1 -18.67 -23.30 -12.05
N THR A 2 -19.61 -22.54 -11.44
CA THR A 2 -20.90 -22.26 -12.08
C THR A 2 -20.69 -21.35 -13.30
N ASP A 3 -21.49 -21.52 -14.37
CA ASP A 3 -21.40 -20.72 -15.61
C ASP A 3 -21.42 -19.21 -15.35
N LYS A 4 -22.21 -18.78 -14.35
CA LYS A 4 -22.29 -17.39 -13.91
C LYS A 4 -20.94 -16.84 -13.41
N PHE A 5 -20.18 -17.63 -12.65
CA PHE A 5 -18.88 -17.20 -12.14
C PHE A 5 -17.85 -17.03 -13.27
N LYS A 6 -17.88 -17.94 -14.25
CA LYS A 6 -17.05 -17.83 -15.45
C LYS A 6 -17.39 -16.57 -16.25
N GLN A 7 -18.68 -16.29 -16.48
CA GLN A 7 -19.12 -15.08 -17.17
C GLN A 7 -18.63 -13.79 -16.48
N ILE A 8 -18.64 -13.73 -15.14
CA ILE A 8 -18.11 -12.59 -14.38
C ILE A 8 -16.61 -12.45 -14.63
N LEU A 9 -15.84 -13.53 -14.52
CA LEU A 9 -14.39 -13.47 -14.75
C LEU A 9 -14.04 -13.05 -16.18
N ASP A 10 -14.77 -13.55 -17.17
CA ASP A 10 -14.55 -13.23 -18.58
C ASP A 10 -14.88 -11.74 -18.90
N ALA A 11 -15.74 -11.11 -18.10
CA ALA A 11 -16.11 -9.69 -18.27
C ALA A 11 -15.13 -8.71 -17.58
N LEU A 12 -14.29 -9.15 -16.62
CA LEU A 12 -13.40 -8.28 -15.85
C LEU A 12 -12.43 -7.46 -16.71
N PRO A 13 -11.77 -8.03 -17.73
CA PRO A 13 -10.81 -7.28 -18.54
C PRO A 13 -11.40 -6.07 -19.32
N GLY A 14 -12.73 -6.04 -19.46
CA GLY A 14 -13.42 -4.90 -20.09
C GLY A 14 -13.77 -3.76 -19.14
N LEU A 15 -13.55 -3.93 -17.83
CA LEU A 15 -13.94 -2.95 -16.84
C LEU A 15 -12.85 -1.90 -16.61
N ARG A 16 -13.30 -0.66 -16.37
CA ARG A 16 -12.48 0.45 -15.86
C ARG A 16 -12.98 0.82 -14.47
N LEU A 17 -12.11 0.75 -13.48
CA LEU A 17 -12.46 1.02 -12.09
C LEU A 17 -11.49 2.01 -11.44
N ALA A 18 -12.04 3.00 -10.71
CA ALA A 18 -11.26 3.82 -9.81
C ALA A 18 -11.23 3.18 -8.42
N VAL A 19 -10.04 3.07 -7.85
CA VAL A 19 -9.82 2.66 -6.47
C VAL A 19 -9.38 3.88 -5.69
N VAL A 20 -10.27 4.42 -4.87
CA VAL A 20 -9.99 5.61 -4.05
C VAL A 20 -9.90 5.20 -2.58
N GLY A 21 -8.80 5.54 -1.91
CA GLY A 21 -8.65 5.20 -0.49
C GLY A 21 -7.23 5.34 0.04
N ASP A 22 -7.05 4.83 1.27
CA ASP A 22 -5.76 4.88 1.96
C ASP A 22 -4.74 3.97 1.29
N ILE A 23 -3.69 4.61 0.77
CA ILE A 23 -2.56 3.94 0.14
C ILE A 23 -1.49 3.72 1.20
N MET A 24 -0.89 2.53 1.22
CA MET A 24 0.18 2.22 2.15
C MET A 24 1.16 1.19 1.59
N VAL A 25 2.32 1.11 2.23
CA VAL A 25 3.29 0.06 2.00
C VAL A 25 3.30 -0.89 3.20
N ASP A 26 3.05 -2.17 2.96
CA ASP A 26 3.24 -3.23 3.94
C ASP A 26 4.69 -3.72 3.88
N ARG A 27 5.46 -3.44 4.94
CA ARG A 27 6.86 -3.85 5.06
C ARG A 27 6.96 -5.03 6.00
N PHE A 28 7.67 -6.07 5.56
CA PHE A 28 7.93 -7.27 6.36
C PHE A 28 9.42 -7.38 6.59
N LEU A 29 9.82 -7.47 7.86
CA LEU A 29 11.20 -7.62 8.28
C LEU A 29 11.34 -8.95 9.03
N TRP A 30 12.16 -9.85 8.53
CA TRP A 30 12.41 -11.16 9.15
C TRP A 30 13.76 -11.16 9.85
N GLY A 31 13.76 -11.77 11.04
CA GLY A 31 14.95 -11.88 11.86
C GLY A 31 14.94 -13.06 12.80
N HIS A 32 15.96 -13.11 13.63
CA HIS A 32 16.09 -14.01 14.78
C HIS A 32 16.09 -13.21 16.07
N CYS A 33 15.46 -13.79 17.11
CA CYS A 33 15.42 -13.21 18.45
C CYS A 33 16.16 -14.17 19.40
N ASP A 34 17.42 -13.85 19.70
CA ASP A 34 18.30 -14.71 20.49
C ASP A 34 18.57 -14.14 21.90
N ARG A 35 18.15 -12.91 22.18
CA ARG A 35 18.45 -12.21 23.44
C ARG A 35 17.39 -11.17 23.77
N ILE A 36 17.33 -10.84 25.06
CA ILE A 36 16.61 -9.67 25.57
C ILE A 36 17.57 -8.47 25.61
N SER A 37 17.03 -7.27 25.39
CA SER A 37 17.80 -6.03 25.47
C SER A 37 18.33 -5.80 26.90
N PRO A 38 19.59 -5.31 27.07
CA PRO A 38 20.06 -4.86 28.38
C PRO A 38 19.42 -3.54 28.83
N GLU A 39 18.80 -2.78 27.91
CA GLU A 39 18.21 -1.47 28.21
C GLU A 39 16.76 -1.54 28.67
N ALA A 40 16.03 -2.61 28.29
CA ALA A 40 14.62 -2.81 28.63
C ALA A 40 14.25 -4.30 28.45
N PRO A 41 13.19 -4.81 29.12
CA PRO A 41 12.77 -6.20 29.00
C PRO A 41 12.03 -6.47 27.66
N VAL A 42 12.69 -6.15 26.53
CA VAL A 42 12.17 -6.33 25.19
C VAL A 42 13.09 -7.23 24.36
N PRO A 43 12.56 -8.04 23.42
CA PRO A 43 13.37 -8.87 22.54
C PRO A 43 14.21 -8.01 21.58
N VAL A 44 15.44 -8.43 21.31
CA VAL A 44 16.29 -7.88 20.25
C VAL A 44 16.16 -8.77 19.02
N VAL A 45 15.54 -8.26 17.97
CA VAL A 45 15.41 -8.97 16.69
C VAL A 45 16.52 -8.54 15.75
N ARG A 46 17.40 -9.49 15.40
CA ARG A 46 18.46 -9.30 14.41
C ARG A 46 17.91 -9.60 13.03
N LEU A 47 17.71 -8.56 12.22
CA LEU A 47 17.11 -8.65 10.91
C LEU A 47 18.10 -9.21 9.89
N HIS A 48 17.60 -10.07 8.97
CA HIS A 48 18.39 -10.63 7.87
C HIS A 48 17.68 -10.53 6.51
N ARG A 49 16.38 -10.22 6.47
CA ARG A 49 15.61 -10.07 5.23
C ARG A 49 14.51 -9.03 5.42
N GLY A 50 14.27 -8.23 4.38
CA GLY A 50 13.13 -7.32 4.29
C GLY A 50 12.44 -7.44 2.95
N THR A 51 11.12 -7.29 2.93
CA THR A 51 10.33 -7.12 1.71
C THR A 51 9.27 -6.05 1.92
N ALA A 52 8.86 -5.43 0.83
CA ALA A 52 7.77 -4.46 0.81
C ALA A 52 6.70 -4.92 -0.20
N LYS A 53 5.44 -4.66 0.12
CA LYS A 53 4.28 -4.96 -0.74
C LYS A 53 3.33 -3.77 -0.74
N LEU A 54 2.52 -3.67 -1.77
CA LEU A 54 1.40 -2.74 -1.79
C LEU A 54 0.37 -3.13 -0.74
N GLY A 55 -0.14 -2.15 0.02
CA GLY A 55 -1.15 -2.32 1.06
C GLY A 55 -2.34 -1.39 0.84
N GLY A 56 -3.43 -1.60 1.59
CA GLY A 56 -4.64 -0.78 1.49
C GLY A 56 -5.21 -0.70 0.07
N ALA A 57 -5.58 0.51 -0.36
CA ALA A 57 -6.11 0.75 -1.69
C ALA A 57 -5.16 0.32 -2.82
N ALA A 58 -3.84 0.45 -2.62
CA ALA A 58 -2.85 0.00 -3.61
C ALA A 58 -2.87 -1.51 -3.81
N ASN A 59 -3.08 -2.31 -2.76
CA ASN A 59 -3.25 -3.75 -2.87
C ASN A 59 -4.55 -4.12 -3.61
N VAL A 60 -5.63 -3.36 -3.39
CA VAL A 60 -6.89 -3.57 -4.13
C VAL A 60 -6.68 -3.31 -5.62
N ALA A 61 -6.05 -2.19 -5.98
CA ALA A 61 -5.74 -1.86 -7.37
C ALA A 61 -4.86 -2.93 -8.03
N ALA A 62 -3.84 -3.43 -7.32
CA ALA A 62 -2.97 -4.51 -7.81
C ALA A 62 -3.74 -5.82 -8.06
N ASN A 63 -4.66 -6.19 -7.18
CA ASN A 63 -5.49 -7.39 -7.36
C ASN A 63 -6.45 -7.24 -8.54
N LEU A 64 -7.08 -6.07 -8.71
CA LEU A 64 -7.93 -5.79 -9.85
C LEU A 64 -7.14 -5.84 -11.16
N HIS A 65 -5.96 -5.23 -11.17
CA HIS A 65 -5.06 -5.26 -12.34
C HIS A 65 -4.65 -6.70 -12.71
N ALA A 66 -4.33 -7.53 -11.71
CA ALA A 66 -4.01 -8.95 -11.91
C ALA A 66 -5.19 -9.77 -12.48
N LEU A 67 -6.43 -9.30 -12.28
CA LEU A 67 -7.64 -9.86 -12.88
C LEU A 67 -7.96 -9.27 -14.28
N GLY A 68 -7.09 -8.43 -14.82
CA GLY A 68 -7.24 -7.79 -16.13
C GLY A 68 -8.10 -6.53 -16.14
N VAL A 69 -8.53 -6.02 -14.98
CA VAL A 69 -9.30 -4.78 -14.85
C VAL A 69 -8.36 -3.58 -15.06
N GLN A 70 -8.81 -2.57 -15.79
CA GLN A 70 -8.11 -1.29 -15.91
C GLN A 70 -8.36 -0.47 -14.63
N ALA A 71 -7.53 -0.70 -13.60
CA ALA A 71 -7.65 -0.06 -12.30
C ALA A 71 -6.83 1.23 -12.24
N THR A 72 -7.48 2.35 -11.89
CA THR A 72 -6.80 3.61 -11.58
C THR A 72 -6.80 3.80 -10.06
N LEU A 73 -5.60 3.92 -9.48
CA LEU A 73 -5.42 4.13 -8.03
C LEU A 73 -5.39 5.63 -7.73
N ILE A 74 -6.25 6.08 -6.81
CA ILE A 74 -6.29 7.47 -6.34
C ILE A 74 -6.16 7.50 -4.83
N GLY A 75 -5.24 8.31 -4.32
CA GLY A 75 -5.03 8.49 -2.90
C GLY A 75 -3.75 9.25 -2.58
N LEU A 76 -3.41 9.33 -1.30
CA LEU A 76 -2.32 10.17 -0.82
C LEU A 76 -1.03 9.38 -0.64
N CYS A 77 0.09 10.06 -0.88
CA CYS A 77 1.42 9.65 -0.41
C CYS A 77 2.20 10.88 0.06
N GLY A 78 3.20 10.67 0.87
CA GLY A 78 4.12 11.73 1.30
C GLY A 78 5.16 12.07 0.23
N GLU A 79 6.07 12.98 0.60
CA GLU A 79 7.28 13.30 -0.17
C GLU A 79 8.50 12.68 0.52
N ASP A 80 8.55 11.35 0.55
CA ASP A 80 9.54 10.59 1.31
C ASP A 80 10.05 9.34 0.55
N GLY A 81 11.01 8.64 1.14
CA GLY A 81 11.58 7.42 0.56
C GLY A 81 10.54 6.28 0.43
N VAL A 82 9.50 6.25 1.27
CA VAL A 82 8.43 5.25 1.19
C VAL A 82 7.55 5.52 -0.03
N ALA A 83 7.31 6.80 -0.38
CA ALA A 83 6.62 7.17 -1.60
C ALA A 83 7.38 6.70 -2.85
N ALA A 84 8.71 6.76 -2.83
CA ALA A 84 9.55 6.24 -3.93
C ALA A 84 9.41 4.71 -4.04
N ASP A 85 9.45 3.98 -2.93
CA ASP A 85 9.19 2.54 -2.88
C ASP A 85 7.80 2.20 -3.42
N LEU A 86 6.77 2.95 -3.01
CA LEU A 86 5.39 2.78 -3.48
C LEU A 86 5.29 2.94 -5.01
N ARG A 87 5.87 4.02 -5.56
CA ARG A 87 5.85 4.28 -7.02
C ARG A 87 6.57 3.19 -7.79
N ARG A 88 7.71 2.72 -7.28
CA ARG A 88 8.44 1.60 -7.88
C ARG A 88 7.60 0.32 -7.87
N LEU A 89 6.97 -0.05 -6.73
CA LEU A 89 6.13 -1.24 -6.63
C LEU A 89 4.92 -1.19 -7.58
N LEU A 90 4.30 -0.01 -7.75
CA LEU A 90 3.22 0.19 -8.73
C LEU A 90 3.74 0.03 -10.17
N GLY A 91 4.87 0.66 -10.48
CA GLY A 91 5.51 0.58 -11.80
C GLY A 91 5.93 -0.84 -12.17
N ASP A 92 6.47 -1.62 -11.23
CA ASP A 92 6.85 -3.03 -11.43
C ASP A 92 5.63 -3.90 -11.84
N LEU A 93 4.41 -3.48 -11.49
CA LEU A 93 3.15 -4.13 -11.87
C LEU A 93 2.49 -3.49 -13.11
N GLY A 94 3.04 -2.41 -13.66
CA GLY A 94 2.42 -1.68 -14.77
C GLY A 94 1.23 -0.80 -14.36
N LEU A 95 1.08 -0.51 -13.06
CA LEU A 95 0.04 0.39 -12.56
C LEU A 95 0.50 1.86 -12.69
N ASP A 96 -0.43 2.70 -13.19
CA ASP A 96 -0.19 4.14 -13.30
C ASP A 96 -0.15 4.81 -11.91
N THR A 97 0.68 5.84 -11.80
CA THR A 97 0.84 6.65 -10.59
C THR A 97 0.25 8.05 -10.71
N ALA A 98 -0.44 8.38 -11.82
CA ALA A 98 -1.01 9.69 -12.08
C ALA A 98 -2.10 10.10 -11.08
N GLY A 99 -2.79 9.12 -10.48
CA GLY A 99 -3.79 9.37 -9.44
C GLY A 99 -3.21 9.59 -8.03
N LEU A 100 -1.89 9.51 -7.84
CA LEU A 100 -1.26 9.76 -6.54
C LEU A 100 -1.16 11.26 -6.28
N VAL A 101 -1.75 11.70 -5.17
CA VAL A 101 -1.61 13.06 -4.65
C VAL A 101 -0.48 13.08 -3.62
N THR A 102 0.58 13.84 -3.90
CA THR A 102 1.73 13.98 -2.99
C THR A 102 1.49 15.12 -2.01
N VAL A 103 1.64 14.83 -0.71
CA VAL A 103 1.40 15.78 0.38
C VAL A 103 2.67 15.88 1.24
N GLY A 104 3.38 17.00 1.18
CA GLY A 104 4.71 17.16 1.77
C GLY A 104 4.75 17.16 3.31
N ASP A 105 3.65 17.49 3.98
CA ASP A 105 3.56 17.53 5.45
C ASP A 105 2.98 16.25 6.08
N ARG A 106 2.82 15.19 5.29
CA ARG A 106 2.35 13.87 5.73
C ARG A 106 3.34 12.78 5.33
N PRO A 107 3.62 11.80 6.20
CA PRO A 107 4.38 10.63 5.78
C PRO A 107 3.54 9.74 4.87
N THR A 108 4.19 9.02 3.96
CA THR A 108 3.55 7.89 3.30
C THR A 108 3.28 6.80 4.33
N THR A 109 2.03 6.33 4.39
CA THR A 109 1.65 5.29 5.35
C THR A 109 2.47 4.01 5.12
N VAL A 110 3.12 3.52 6.16
CA VAL A 110 3.81 2.24 6.15
C VAL A 110 3.51 1.43 7.40
N LYS A 111 3.18 0.16 7.21
CA LYS A 111 2.92 -0.79 8.29
C LYS A 111 4.03 -1.84 8.30
N THR A 112 4.97 -1.70 9.23
CA THR A 112 6.13 -2.58 9.34
C THR A 112 5.85 -3.72 10.31
N ARG A 113 5.90 -4.95 9.82
CA ARG A 113 5.77 -6.17 10.61
C ARG A 113 7.13 -6.79 10.83
N ILE A 114 7.54 -6.91 12.09
CA ILE A 114 8.77 -7.59 12.49
C ILE A 114 8.43 -9.01 12.87
N ILE A 115 9.06 -9.97 12.19
CA ILE A 115 8.80 -11.40 12.33
C ILE A 115 10.08 -12.07 12.78
N ALA A 116 10.01 -12.81 13.89
CA ALA A 116 11.09 -13.65 14.37
C ALA A 116 10.55 -15.06 14.64
N GLN A 117 11.32 -16.10 14.28
CA GLN A 117 10.94 -17.50 14.52
C GLN A 117 9.53 -17.84 13.99
N ASN A 118 9.16 -17.31 12.82
CA ASN A 118 7.86 -17.45 12.16
C ASN A 118 6.67 -16.84 12.92
N GLN A 119 6.91 -15.98 13.91
CA GLN A 119 5.89 -15.26 14.66
C GLN A 119 6.07 -13.75 14.48
N GLN A 120 4.95 -13.03 14.34
CA GLN A 120 4.98 -11.57 14.35
C GLN A 120 5.21 -11.09 15.79
N VAL A 121 6.37 -10.47 16.01
CA VAL A 121 6.79 -9.92 17.31
C VAL A 121 6.11 -8.58 17.57
N VAL A 122 6.10 -7.71 16.57
CA VAL A 122 5.53 -6.36 16.66
C VAL A 122 5.13 -5.85 15.29
N ARG A 123 4.16 -4.93 15.27
CA ARG A 123 3.87 -4.07 14.11
C ARG A 123 4.14 -2.61 14.50
N ALA A 124 4.96 -1.94 13.73
CA ALA A 124 5.22 -0.51 13.84
C ALA A 124 4.55 0.20 12.66
N ASP A 125 3.64 1.11 12.96
CA ASP A 125 2.89 1.86 11.97
C ASP A 125 3.40 3.32 11.94
N MET A 126 3.69 3.82 10.73
CA MET A 126 3.92 5.22 10.47
C MET A 126 2.75 5.70 9.61
N GLU A 127 1.87 6.49 10.18
CA GLU A 127 0.67 6.98 9.53
C GLU A 127 0.28 8.34 10.10
N ASP A 128 -0.55 9.06 9.37
CA ASP A 128 -1.12 10.34 9.78
C ASP A 128 -2.64 10.27 9.62
N ASP A 129 -3.36 10.28 10.73
CA ASP A 129 -4.81 10.16 10.83
C ASP A 129 -5.54 11.52 10.86
N ARG A 130 -4.80 12.64 10.71
CA ARG A 130 -5.42 13.97 10.64
C ARG A 130 -6.42 14.02 9.49
N PRO A 131 -7.59 14.67 9.69
CA PRO A 131 -8.54 14.91 8.61
C PRO A 131 -7.88 15.58 7.41
N LEU A 132 -8.37 15.30 6.21
CA LEU A 132 -7.90 15.97 5.00
C LEU A 132 -8.28 17.45 5.04
N THR A 133 -7.34 18.31 4.65
CA THR A 133 -7.70 19.72 4.40
C THR A 133 -8.58 19.82 3.15
N VAL A 134 -9.32 20.92 3.05
CA VAL A 134 -10.17 21.18 1.88
C VAL A 134 -9.36 21.15 0.57
N GLY A 135 -8.11 21.66 0.59
CA GLY A 135 -7.22 21.63 -0.57
C GLY A 135 -6.87 20.20 -0.98
N ILE A 136 -6.39 19.36 -0.04
CA ILE A 136 -6.03 17.96 -0.34
C ILE A 136 -7.25 17.18 -0.85
N ALA A 137 -8.43 17.41 -0.25
CA ALA A 137 -9.67 16.76 -0.70
C ALA A 137 -10.06 17.21 -2.12
N ALA A 138 -9.83 18.48 -2.47
CA ALA A 138 -10.05 19.00 -3.82
C ALA A 138 -9.09 18.34 -4.83
N ASP A 139 -7.80 18.19 -4.49
CA ASP A 139 -6.81 17.53 -5.35
C ASP A 139 -7.18 16.06 -5.63
N VAL A 140 -7.62 15.33 -4.60
CA VAL A 140 -8.11 13.93 -4.76
C VAL A 140 -9.33 13.90 -5.68
N ARG A 141 -10.26 14.84 -5.50
CA ARG A 141 -11.45 14.94 -6.34
C ARG A 141 -11.10 15.26 -7.79
N GLU A 142 -10.19 16.19 -8.02
CA GLU A 142 -9.71 16.54 -9.38
C GLU A 142 -9.14 15.30 -10.09
N ARG A 143 -8.35 14.46 -9.38
CA ARG A 143 -7.84 13.22 -9.96
C ARG A 143 -8.96 12.24 -10.32
N PHE A 144 -10.02 12.20 -9.52
CA PHE A 144 -11.18 11.35 -9.80
C PHE A 144 -11.98 11.89 -10.99
N ASP A 145 -12.27 13.20 -11.01
CA ASP A 145 -13.06 13.84 -12.06
C ASP A 145 -12.35 13.78 -13.45
N ALA A 146 -11.00 13.73 -13.45
CA ALA A 146 -10.19 13.58 -14.66
C ALA A 146 -10.31 12.20 -15.33
N LEU A 147 -10.97 11.23 -14.73
CA LEU A 147 -11.17 9.89 -15.31
C LEU A 147 -12.31 9.85 -16.34
N GLY A 148 -13.14 10.89 -16.43
CA GLY A 148 -14.20 11.08 -17.43
C GLY A 148 -15.47 10.32 -17.15
#